data_47fd2911fcaeb71d5133a4341bb3b871
#
_entry.id   47fd2911fcaeb71d5133a4341bb3b871
#
_cell.length_a   1.000
_cell.length_b   1.000
_cell.length_c   1.000
_cell.angle_alpha   90.00
_cell.angle_beta   90.00
_cell.angle_gamma   90.00
#
_symmetry.space_group_name_H-M   'P 1'
#
loop_
_entity.id
_entity.type
_entity.pdbx_description
1 polymer ?
#
loop_
_entity_poly.entity_id
_entity_poly.type
_entity_poly.pdbx_seq_one_letter_code
_entity_poly.pdbx_strand_id
1 'polypeptide(L)'
;KLIDAGERVKVGDVLVGIASSGVHSNGFSLVRKVVSDNGLKLSETYPEIEGRTLGEALLEPTRIYVKQVLKVIAECDVHGISHITGGGFDENIPRILKDGQGVEVKEGSWEILPVFRLLEKYGKVGHREMFNIFNMGIGMVIALPEEDAAKAIAILEECGERASVLSRVIEGEGVTIK
;
A
#
# COMPACT_ATOMS: atom_id res chain seq x y z
N LYS A 1 20.13 -0.04 13.37
CA LYS A 1 19.75 1.39 13.48
C LYS A 1 18.28 1.45 13.86
N LEU A 2 17.93 2.11 14.96
CA LEU A 2 16.53 2.38 15.30
C LEU A 2 16.05 3.53 14.42
N ILE A 3 14.88 3.38 13.79
CA ILE A 3 14.24 4.44 13.01
C ILE A 3 13.10 4.98 13.87
N ASP A 4 13.23 6.22 14.30
CA ASP A 4 12.15 6.94 14.98
C ASP A 4 11.48 7.90 13.98
N ALA A 5 10.38 7.46 13.40
CA ALA A 5 9.65 8.24 12.41
C ALA A 5 9.10 9.55 13.01
N GLY A 6 8.65 9.51 14.27
CA GLY A 6 8.16 10.68 14.99
C GLY A 6 9.19 11.81 15.12
N GLU A 7 10.50 11.52 15.01
CA GLU A 7 11.54 12.53 15.02
C GLU A 7 12.11 12.84 13.64
N ARG A 8 12.12 11.86 12.75
CA ARG A 8 12.89 11.94 11.50
C ARG A 8 12.07 12.42 10.30
N VAL A 9 10.80 12.00 10.19
CA VAL A 9 9.96 12.39 9.05
C VAL A 9 9.71 13.89 9.06
N LYS A 10 9.89 14.54 7.91
CA LYS A 10 9.78 16.00 7.74
C LYS A 10 9.03 16.34 6.46
N VAL A 11 8.46 17.53 6.42
CA VAL A 11 7.87 18.10 5.21
C VAL A 11 8.92 18.13 4.10
N GLY A 12 8.55 17.68 2.90
CA GLY A 12 9.43 17.52 1.76
C GLY A 12 9.94 16.10 1.55
N ASP A 13 9.90 15.22 2.56
CA ASP A 13 10.18 13.80 2.35
C ASP A 13 9.21 13.19 1.35
N VAL A 14 9.67 12.20 0.59
CA VAL A 14 8.82 11.45 -0.31
C VAL A 14 8.46 10.10 0.28
N LEU A 15 7.30 9.60 -0.10
CA LEU A 15 6.83 8.26 0.25
C LEU A 15 7.02 7.32 -0.93
N VAL A 16 7.94 6.37 -0.80
CA VAL A 16 8.12 5.28 -1.75
C VAL A 16 7.26 4.11 -1.32
N GLY A 17 6.32 3.70 -2.18
CA GLY A 17 5.46 2.53 -1.97
C GLY A 17 6.05 1.30 -2.60
N ILE A 18 5.92 0.16 -1.91
CA ILE A 18 6.29 -1.16 -2.40
C ILE A 18 5.01 -1.95 -2.65
N ALA A 19 4.89 -2.53 -3.84
CA ALA A 19 3.69 -3.24 -4.26
C ALA A 19 3.32 -4.39 -3.30
N SER A 20 2.02 -4.56 -3.07
CA SER A 20 1.47 -5.76 -2.45
C SER A 20 1.33 -6.88 -3.47
N SER A 21 1.13 -8.11 -2.98
CA SER A 21 0.81 -9.28 -3.81
C SER A 21 -0.69 -9.49 -4.00
N GLY A 22 -1.52 -8.84 -3.18
CA GLY A 22 -2.96 -9.00 -3.14
C GLY A 22 -3.55 -8.32 -1.92
N VAL A 23 -4.67 -8.85 -1.44
CA VAL A 23 -5.38 -8.34 -0.25
C VAL A 23 -4.53 -8.47 1.02
N HIS A 24 -3.52 -9.32 1.00
CA HIS A 24 -2.75 -9.73 2.17
C HIS A 24 -3.68 -10.39 3.21
N SER A 25 -3.62 -9.95 4.48
CA SER A 25 -4.39 -10.55 5.56
C SER A 25 -5.43 -9.59 6.16
N ASN A 26 -5.79 -8.51 5.45
CA ASN A 26 -6.67 -7.46 5.95
C ASN A 26 -7.93 -7.29 5.11
N GLY A 27 -8.99 -6.76 5.71
CA GLY A 27 -10.26 -6.50 5.03
C GLY A 27 -11.13 -7.75 4.77
N PHE A 28 -10.77 -8.94 5.28
CA PHE A 28 -11.47 -10.21 4.98
C PHE A 28 -12.89 -10.28 5.52
N SER A 29 -13.27 -9.46 6.49
CA SER A 29 -14.67 -9.35 6.91
C SER A 29 -15.53 -8.82 5.76
N LEU A 30 -15.07 -7.76 5.09
CA LEU A 30 -15.74 -7.23 3.89
C LEU A 30 -15.66 -8.22 2.72
N VAL A 31 -14.49 -8.82 2.47
CA VAL A 31 -14.32 -9.84 1.41
C VAL A 31 -15.37 -10.95 1.54
N ARG A 32 -15.51 -11.54 2.73
CA ARG A 32 -16.50 -12.60 2.98
C ARG A 32 -17.91 -12.12 2.76
N LYS A 33 -18.22 -10.91 3.19
CA LYS A 33 -19.54 -10.30 2.97
C LYS A 33 -19.81 -10.10 1.48
N VAL A 34 -18.86 -9.56 0.72
CA VAL A 34 -18.99 -9.37 -0.73
C VAL A 34 -19.22 -10.70 -1.44
N VAL A 35 -18.44 -11.71 -1.12
CA VAL A 35 -18.57 -13.06 -1.70
C VAL A 35 -19.96 -13.66 -1.39
N SER A 36 -20.39 -13.60 -0.14
CA SER A 36 -21.68 -14.16 0.30
C SER A 36 -22.87 -13.42 -0.32
N ASP A 37 -22.90 -12.09 -0.20
CA ASP A 37 -24.04 -11.27 -0.61
C ASP A 37 -24.28 -11.31 -2.12
N ASN A 38 -23.22 -11.54 -2.90
CA ASN A 38 -23.30 -11.61 -4.36
C ASN A 38 -23.27 -13.05 -4.92
N GLY A 39 -23.24 -14.07 -4.05
CA GLY A 39 -23.18 -15.48 -4.47
C GLY A 39 -21.93 -15.80 -5.30
N LEU A 40 -20.81 -15.09 -5.08
CA LEU A 40 -19.57 -15.33 -5.82
C LEU A 40 -18.98 -16.67 -5.43
N LYS A 41 -18.44 -17.40 -6.40
CA LYS A 41 -17.80 -18.70 -6.17
C LYS A 41 -16.29 -18.57 -6.25
N LEU A 42 -15.62 -19.06 -5.22
CA LEU A 42 -14.16 -19.02 -5.13
C LEU A 42 -13.45 -19.80 -6.23
N SER A 43 -14.13 -20.82 -6.79
CA SER A 43 -13.61 -21.65 -7.88
C SER A 43 -13.81 -21.07 -9.29
N GLU A 44 -14.54 -19.96 -9.40
CA GLU A 44 -14.80 -19.29 -10.68
C GLU A 44 -13.84 -18.15 -10.96
N THR A 45 -13.64 -17.86 -12.25
CA THR A 45 -12.94 -16.68 -12.74
C THR A 45 -13.93 -15.55 -13.00
N TYR A 46 -13.47 -14.31 -12.86
CA TYR A 46 -14.28 -13.11 -13.11
C TYR A 46 -13.52 -12.18 -14.06
N PRO A 47 -14.21 -11.36 -14.86
CA PRO A 47 -13.56 -10.51 -15.87
C PRO A 47 -12.47 -9.60 -15.29
N GLU A 48 -12.61 -9.17 -14.03
CA GLU A 48 -11.66 -8.28 -13.36
C GLU A 48 -10.32 -8.96 -13.00
N ILE A 49 -10.33 -10.29 -12.78
CA ILE A 49 -9.18 -11.08 -12.31
C ILE A 49 -8.76 -12.13 -13.35
N GLU A 50 -8.61 -11.72 -14.60
CA GLU A 50 -8.29 -12.58 -15.73
C GLU A 50 -7.23 -13.66 -15.42
N GLY A 51 -7.52 -14.91 -15.86
CA GLY A 51 -6.60 -16.04 -15.76
C GLY A 51 -6.45 -16.66 -14.36
N ARG A 52 -7.16 -16.16 -13.36
CA ARG A 52 -7.14 -16.70 -11.98
C ARG A 52 -8.57 -16.92 -11.47
N THR A 53 -8.76 -17.90 -10.60
CA THR A 53 -9.98 -18.02 -9.82
C THR A 53 -10.03 -16.96 -8.71
N LEU A 54 -11.23 -16.65 -8.23
CA LEU A 54 -11.39 -15.73 -7.10
C LEU A 54 -10.65 -16.22 -5.85
N GLY A 55 -10.68 -17.53 -5.61
CA GLY A 55 -9.96 -18.15 -4.49
C GLY A 55 -8.44 -17.93 -4.60
N GLU A 56 -7.84 -18.16 -5.76
CA GLU A 56 -6.42 -17.92 -5.98
C GLU A 56 -6.05 -16.45 -5.78
N ALA A 57 -6.86 -15.52 -6.27
CA ALA A 57 -6.60 -14.09 -6.11
C ALA A 57 -6.69 -13.63 -4.65
N LEU A 58 -7.63 -14.21 -3.87
CA LEU A 58 -7.83 -13.88 -2.46
C LEU A 58 -6.84 -14.58 -1.51
N LEU A 59 -6.32 -15.74 -1.91
CA LEU A 59 -5.37 -16.53 -1.12
C LEU A 59 -3.90 -16.21 -1.44
N GLU A 60 -3.63 -15.22 -2.29
CA GLU A 60 -2.26 -14.78 -2.57
C GLU A 60 -1.54 -14.43 -1.25
N PRO A 61 -0.40 -15.08 -0.94
CA PRO A 61 0.28 -14.87 0.33
C PRO A 61 0.71 -13.43 0.55
N THR A 62 0.65 -12.99 1.80
CA THR A 62 1.22 -11.70 2.21
C THR A 62 2.69 -11.64 1.87
N ARG A 63 3.11 -10.60 1.16
CA ARG A 63 4.51 -10.39 0.76
C ARG A 63 5.37 -10.10 1.99
N ILE A 64 6.57 -10.68 2.00
CA ILE A 64 7.56 -10.47 3.07
C ILE A 64 8.57 -9.43 2.59
N TYR A 65 8.59 -8.26 3.23
CA TYR A 65 9.39 -7.10 2.83
C TYR A 65 10.75 -6.98 3.56
N VAL A 66 11.03 -7.86 4.52
CA VAL A 66 12.14 -7.68 5.47
C VAL A 66 13.49 -7.49 4.78
N LYS A 67 13.85 -8.38 3.86
CA LYS A 67 15.17 -8.36 3.20
C LYS A 67 15.37 -7.10 2.35
N GLN A 68 14.35 -6.73 1.60
CA GLN A 68 14.34 -5.59 0.68
C GLN A 68 14.44 -4.28 1.45
N VAL A 69 13.61 -4.13 2.50
CA VAL A 69 13.60 -2.94 3.34
C VAL A 69 14.92 -2.77 4.10
N LEU A 70 15.52 -3.86 4.60
CA LEU A 70 16.83 -3.80 5.26
C LEU A 70 17.95 -3.33 4.32
N LYS A 71 17.90 -3.69 3.03
CA LYS A 71 18.84 -3.15 2.03
C LYS A 71 18.67 -1.65 1.85
N VAL A 72 17.44 -1.17 1.72
CA VAL A 72 17.16 0.27 1.62
C VAL A 72 17.67 1.01 2.86
N ILE A 73 17.41 0.49 4.07
CA ILE A 73 17.88 1.09 5.33
C ILE A 73 19.42 1.16 5.39
N ALA A 74 20.11 0.19 4.80
CA ALA A 74 21.57 0.15 4.80
C ALA A 74 22.19 1.22 3.90
N GLU A 75 21.51 1.61 2.83
CA GLU A 75 22.07 2.43 1.76
C GLU A 75 21.42 3.82 1.60
N CYS A 76 20.24 4.03 2.17
CA CYS A 76 19.47 5.27 2.09
C CYS A 76 19.18 5.84 3.48
N ASP A 77 18.91 7.14 3.54
CA ASP A 77 18.53 7.80 4.80
C ASP A 77 17.03 7.64 5.07
N VAL A 78 16.61 6.45 5.52
CA VAL A 78 15.21 6.13 5.82
C VAL A 78 14.76 6.88 7.07
N HIS A 79 13.68 7.66 6.94
CA HIS A 79 13.07 8.45 8.01
C HIS A 79 11.90 7.74 8.67
N GLY A 80 11.11 6.96 7.93
CA GLY A 80 9.98 6.23 8.47
C GLY A 80 9.58 5.05 7.58
N ILE A 81 8.90 4.07 8.19
CA ILE A 81 8.39 2.89 7.49
C ILE A 81 7.00 2.59 8.01
N SER A 82 6.05 2.40 7.11
CA SER A 82 4.67 2.00 7.44
C SER A 82 4.27 0.76 6.66
N HIS A 83 3.80 -0.26 7.37
CA HIS A 83 3.18 -1.44 6.78
C HIS A 83 1.69 -1.17 6.60
N ILE A 84 1.19 -1.26 5.37
CA ILE A 84 -0.22 -1.00 5.08
C ILE A 84 -1.03 -2.25 5.39
N THR A 85 -1.75 -2.18 6.51
CA THR A 85 -2.56 -3.26 7.07
C THR A 85 -4.04 -2.83 7.17
N GLY A 86 -4.81 -3.37 8.14
CA GLY A 86 -6.17 -2.91 8.41
C GLY A 86 -6.22 -1.40 8.64
N GLY A 87 -7.26 -0.74 8.16
CA GLY A 87 -7.36 0.72 8.14
C GLY A 87 -6.67 1.38 6.92
N GLY A 88 -6.07 0.57 6.03
CA GLY A 88 -5.54 1.03 4.75
C GLY A 88 -4.55 2.19 4.86
N PHE A 89 -4.60 3.11 3.92
CA PHE A 89 -3.71 4.28 3.89
C PHE A 89 -4.02 5.25 5.03
N ASP A 90 -5.30 5.43 5.35
CA ASP A 90 -5.76 6.43 6.31
C ASP A 90 -5.29 6.21 7.74
N GLU A 91 -5.17 4.94 8.16
CA GLU A 91 -4.72 4.63 9.50
C GLU A 91 -3.22 4.31 9.59
N ASN A 92 -2.60 3.83 8.50
CA ASN A 92 -1.22 3.36 8.59
C ASN A 92 -0.19 4.42 8.20
N ILE A 93 -0.44 5.24 7.18
CA ILE A 93 0.51 6.30 6.79
C ILE A 93 0.65 7.35 7.90
N PRO A 94 -0.41 7.84 8.56
CA PRO A 94 -0.26 8.83 9.64
C PRO A 94 0.59 8.37 10.82
N ARG A 95 0.76 7.07 11.04
CA ARG A 95 1.61 6.54 12.13
C ARG A 95 3.08 6.93 12.01
N ILE A 96 3.53 7.31 10.84
CA ILE A 96 4.90 7.80 10.61
C ILE A 96 4.98 9.31 10.46
N LEU A 97 3.86 10.02 10.51
CA LEU A 97 3.81 11.47 10.40
C LEU A 97 3.77 12.13 11.79
N LYS A 98 4.18 13.39 11.84
CA LYS A 98 4.06 14.25 13.02
C LYS A 98 2.76 15.05 12.96
N ASP A 99 2.36 15.62 14.09
CA ASP A 99 1.29 16.60 14.12
C ASP A 99 1.58 17.76 13.17
N GLY A 100 0.59 18.16 12.39
CA GLY A 100 0.72 19.17 11.35
C GLY A 100 1.35 18.68 10.04
N GLN A 101 1.56 17.36 9.88
CA GLN A 101 1.98 16.74 8.62
C GLN A 101 0.83 15.95 7.98
N GLY A 102 0.74 16.02 6.66
CA GLY A 102 -0.16 15.23 5.86
C GLY A 102 0.52 14.73 4.60
N VAL A 103 -0.20 13.96 3.80
CA VAL A 103 0.28 13.46 2.50
C VAL A 103 -0.80 13.57 1.44
N GLU A 104 -0.37 13.90 0.22
CA GLU A 104 -1.21 13.83 -0.98
C GLU A 104 -0.73 12.67 -1.84
N VAL A 105 -1.47 11.56 -1.79
CA VAL A 105 -1.17 10.37 -2.57
C VAL A 105 -1.71 10.53 -3.98
N LYS A 106 -0.82 10.37 -4.97
CA LYS A 106 -1.18 10.46 -6.39
C LYS A 106 -1.66 9.09 -6.88
N GLU A 107 -2.96 8.95 -7.06
CA GLU A 107 -3.51 7.75 -7.70
C GLU A 107 -3.00 7.62 -9.13
N GLY A 108 -2.76 6.37 -9.56
CA GLY A 108 -2.15 6.09 -10.86
C GLY A 108 -0.61 6.09 -10.86
N SER A 109 0.06 6.44 -9.75
CA SER A 109 1.51 6.26 -9.62
C SER A 109 1.93 4.81 -9.37
N TRP A 110 0.99 3.92 -9.11
CA TRP A 110 1.17 2.46 -8.99
C TRP A 110 -0.01 1.71 -9.60
N GLU A 111 0.11 0.41 -9.70
CA GLU A 111 -0.96 -0.47 -10.17
C GLU A 111 -1.88 -0.89 -9.03
N ILE A 112 -3.17 -0.54 -9.10
CA ILE A 112 -4.21 -1.11 -8.26
C ILE A 112 -4.54 -2.50 -8.80
N LEU A 113 -4.28 -3.54 -8.00
CA LEU A 113 -4.44 -4.92 -8.44
C LEU A 113 -5.90 -5.25 -8.77
N PRO A 114 -6.14 -6.11 -9.77
CA PRO A 114 -7.48 -6.47 -10.25
C PRO A 114 -8.47 -6.93 -9.18
N VAL A 115 -7.99 -7.62 -8.15
CA VAL A 115 -8.83 -8.10 -7.04
C VAL A 115 -9.54 -6.95 -6.29
N PHE A 116 -8.90 -5.78 -6.18
CA PHE A 116 -9.53 -4.61 -5.53
C PHE A 116 -10.64 -4.03 -6.37
N ARG A 117 -10.50 -4.02 -7.70
CA ARG A 117 -11.58 -3.59 -8.63
C ARG A 117 -12.79 -4.52 -8.55
N LEU A 118 -12.56 -5.82 -8.41
CA LEU A 118 -13.62 -6.79 -8.18
C LEU A 118 -14.35 -6.51 -6.87
N LEU A 119 -13.60 -6.34 -5.77
CA LEU A 119 -14.18 -6.07 -4.45
C LEU A 119 -14.94 -4.75 -4.40
N GLU A 120 -14.44 -3.69 -5.04
CA GLU A 120 -15.13 -2.41 -5.18
C GLU A 120 -16.45 -2.57 -5.92
N LYS A 121 -16.43 -3.21 -7.10
CA LYS A 121 -17.59 -3.41 -7.95
C LYS A 121 -18.71 -4.21 -7.27
N TYR A 122 -18.38 -5.39 -6.77
CA TYR A 122 -19.38 -6.29 -6.15
C TYR A 122 -19.75 -5.85 -4.73
N GLY A 123 -18.81 -5.23 -4.02
CA GLY A 123 -19.06 -4.69 -2.68
C GLY A 123 -19.84 -3.38 -2.69
N LYS A 124 -19.94 -2.71 -3.85
CA LYS A 124 -20.51 -1.36 -4.00
C LYS A 124 -19.92 -0.38 -2.98
N VAL A 125 -18.64 -0.55 -2.69
CA VAL A 125 -17.87 0.32 -1.79
C VAL A 125 -17.42 1.54 -2.56
N GLY A 126 -17.50 2.72 -1.94
CA GLY A 126 -17.00 3.94 -2.54
C GLY A 126 -15.49 3.86 -2.79
N HIS A 127 -15.03 4.35 -3.95
CA HIS A 127 -13.60 4.25 -4.32
C HIS A 127 -12.66 4.75 -3.22
N ARG A 128 -12.95 5.93 -2.67
CA ARG A 128 -12.16 6.52 -1.57
C ARG A 128 -12.17 5.64 -0.30
N GLU A 129 -13.30 4.99 -0.01
CA GLU A 129 -13.43 4.11 1.14
C GLU A 129 -12.58 2.82 1.00
N MET A 130 -12.34 2.36 -0.23
CA MET A 130 -11.43 1.24 -0.49
C MET A 130 -10.04 1.47 0.10
N PHE A 131 -9.53 2.72 0.06
CA PHE A 131 -8.22 3.08 0.62
C PHE A 131 -8.19 3.11 2.15
N ASN A 132 -9.36 3.13 2.80
CA ASN A 132 -9.49 3.00 4.26
C ASN A 132 -9.61 1.53 4.72
N ILE A 133 -9.95 0.62 3.81
CA ILE A 133 -10.17 -0.79 4.14
C ILE A 133 -8.99 -1.65 3.70
N PHE A 134 -8.47 -1.41 2.50
CA PHE A 134 -7.49 -2.25 1.83
C PHE A 134 -6.17 -1.52 1.56
N ASN A 135 -5.14 -2.31 1.25
CA ASN A 135 -3.83 -1.79 0.86
C ASN A 135 -3.79 -1.21 -0.57
N MET A 136 -4.82 -1.43 -1.36
CA MET A 136 -4.99 -0.95 -2.74
C MET A 136 -3.78 -1.16 -3.67
N GLY A 137 -3.02 -2.22 -3.43
CA GLY A 137 -1.84 -2.57 -4.23
C GLY A 137 -0.50 -2.14 -3.63
N ILE A 138 -0.49 -1.44 -2.50
CA ILE A 138 0.71 -1.03 -1.78
C ILE A 138 0.74 -1.68 -0.40
N GLY A 139 1.72 -2.55 -0.15
CA GLY A 139 1.83 -3.24 1.13
C GLY A 139 2.79 -2.58 2.13
N MET A 140 3.77 -1.82 1.64
CA MET A 140 4.76 -1.14 2.49
C MET A 140 5.04 0.26 1.94
N VAL A 141 5.26 1.22 2.83
CA VAL A 141 5.64 2.60 2.49
C VAL A 141 6.91 2.97 3.25
N ILE A 142 7.85 3.60 2.56
CA ILE A 142 9.11 4.11 3.12
C ILE A 142 9.14 5.62 2.91
N ALA A 143 9.33 6.39 4.00
CA ALA A 143 9.56 7.82 3.96
C ALA A 143 11.08 8.09 3.97
N LEU A 144 11.54 8.93 3.05
CA LEU A 144 12.96 9.28 2.89
C LEU A 144 13.12 10.62 2.15
N PRO A 145 14.32 11.25 2.18
CA PRO A 145 14.60 12.44 1.38
C PRO A 145 14.41 12.19 -0.12
N GLU A 146 13.97 13.20 -0.84
CA GLU A 146 13.71 13.09 -2.29
C GLU A 146 14.92 12.62 -3.09
N GLU A 147 16.13 13.06 -2.71
CA GLU A 147 17.38 12.67 -3.33
C GLU A 147 17.68 11.16 -3.23
N ASP A 148 17.16 10.48 -2.23
CA ASP A 148 17.33 9.03 -2.04
C ASP A 148 16.25 8.20 -2.75
N ALA A 149 15.16 8.81 -3.25
CA ALA A 149 14.01 8.09 -3.79
C ALA A 149 14.38 7.19 -4.97
N ALA A 150 15.12 7.72 -5.95
CA ALA A 150 15.53 6.95 -7.11
C ALA A 150 16.44 5.77 -6.74
N LYS A 151 17.35 5.96 -5.79
CA LYS A 151 18.23 4.91 -5.28
C LYS A 151 17.45 3.83 -4.53
N ALA A 152 16.51 4.23 -3.68
CA ALA A 152 15.66 3.30 -2.95
C ALA A 152 14.81 2.43 -3.90
N ILE A 153 14.21 3.03 -4.94
CA ILE A 153 13.45 2.31 -5.96
C ILE A 153 14.36 1.32 -6.69
N ALA A 154 15.54 1.72 -7.14
CA ALA A 154 16.48 0.83 -7.84
C ALA A 154 16.87 -0.39 -6.96
N ILE A 155 17.15 -0.19 -5.67
CA ILE A 155 17.45 -1.27 -4.73
C ILE A 155 16.26 -2.24 -4.61
N LEU A 156 15.03 -1.72 -4.54
CA LEU A 156 13.82 -2.53 -4.45
C LEU A 156 13.59 -3.33 -5.73
N GLU A 157 13.77 -2.72 -6.90
CA GLU A 157 13.64 -3.37 -8.21
C GLU A 157 14.68 -4.47 -8.41
N GLU A 158 15.93 -4.27 -7.99
CA GLU A 158 16.98 -5.31 -7.97
C GLU A 158 16.61 -6.49 -7.08
N CYS A 159 15.78 -6.26 -6.06
CA CYS A 159 15.23 -7.32 -5.21
C CYS A 159 13.97 -8.00 -5.80
N GLY A 160 13.54 -7.61 -7.00
CA GLY A 160 12.34 -8.13 -7.64
C GLY A 160 11.04 -7.50 -7.17
N GLU A 161 11.10 -6.34 -6.48
CA GLU A 161 9.93 -5.59 -6.06
C GLU A 161 9.52 -4.56 -7.12
N ARG A 162 8.22 -4.24 -7.16
CA ARG A 162 7.72 -3.05 -7.86
C ARG A 162 7.58 -1.93 -6.83
N ALA A 163 8.19 -0.80 -7.11
CA ALA A 163 8.15 0.35 -6.21
C ALA A 163 7.95 1.64 -7.01
N SER A 164 7.31 2.62 -6.39
CA SER A 164 7.08 3.94 -7.00
C SER A 164 6.97 5.03 -5.93
N VAL A 165 7.20 6.28 -6.34
CA VAL A 165 6.89 7.43 -5.49
C VAL A 165 5.37 7.64 -5.49
N LEU A 166 4.76 7.54 -4.32
CA LEU A 166 3.32 7.70 -4.12
C LEU A 166 2.92 9.13 -3.81
N SER A 167 3.76 9.81 -3.05
CA SER A 167 3.38 11.04 -2.36
C SER A 167 4.61 11.81 -1.88
N ARG A 168 4.35 13.02 -1.42
CA ARG A 168 5.27 13.85 -0.64
C ARG A 168 4.62 14.21 0.69
N VAL A 169 5.41 14.28 1.75
CA VAL A 169 4.98 14.82 3.04
C VAL A 169 4.83 16.34 2.91
N ILE A 170 3.66 16.84 3.27
CA ILE A 170 3.29 18.26 3.20
C ILE A 170 2.86 18.77 4.58
N GLU A 171 2.77 20.09 4.73
CA GLU A 171 2.03 20.69 5.85
C GLU A 171 0.54 20.37 5.71
N GLY A 172 -0.09 19.90 6.77
CA GLY A 172 -1.50 19.49 6.75
C GLY A 172 -1.79 18.36 7.72
N GLU A 173 -2.82 17.58 7.43
CA GLU A 173 -3.22 16.45 8.28
C GLU A 173 -3.71 15.28 7.41
N GLY A 174 -3.39 14.07 7.84
CA GLY A 174 -3.95 12.83 7.29
C GLY A 174 -3.52 12.53 5.85
N VAL A 175 -4.38 11.78 5.16
CA VAL A 175 -4.13 11.26 3.81
C VAL A 175 -5.19 11.75 2.83
N THR A 176 -4.76 12.43 1.80
CA THR A 176 -5.61 12.81 0.66
C THR A 176 -5.22 11.99 -0.56
N ILE A 177 -6.20 11.39 -1.24
CA ILE A 177 -6.00 10.68 -2.52
C ILE A 177 -6.43 11.62 -3.66
N LYS A 178 -5.55 11.82 -4.64
CA LYS A 178 -5.78 12.68 -5.82
C LYS A 178 -5.52 11.94 -7.12
#